data_5ce9e4fba9f751ca8f07052a4fe8d43e
#
_entry.id   5ce9e4fba9f751ca8f07052a4fe8d43e
#
_cell.length_a   1.000
_cell.length_b   1.000
_cell.length_c   1.000
_cell.angle_alpha   90.00
_cell.angle_beta   90.00
_cell.angle_gamma   90.00
#
_symmetry.space_group_name_H-M   'P 1'
#
loop_
_entity.id
_entity.type
_entity.pdbx_description
1 polymer ?
#
loop_
_entity_poly.entity_id
_entity_poly.type
_entity_poly.pdbx_seq_one_letter_code
_entity_poly.pdbx_strand_id
1 'polypeptide(L)'
;MKDIFDLLDTIQIEESQIDEKSVSEIERKRVKRSVMKSMKKKRYMKNGLVAVAVCGLVICGVGGIGVINPAYASDIPIVGDIFRFLDRSENSTYDKYKEYSHEVNYTKESNGIEITIKDTVFDGKTIYYTYEIKSDKDLSDSPFLGSAKNGAVISIKDYAGGLAGGDLCERVNGNTYVGMGEFTIDEERDKINFDLNFDNILFYDGDKEDIIEGYWDFSEISLEAIDSIKQIVDIYSEKNGVKVSIDSISKTPISFNIMYSQSLNDELSKNWSGLDTSLVVKDDLGNIYDSTSASGYRYGDIIKFTATFGKVDEKATKLIITPTVNLKSNNYKSSNNESNVKNNEIVLEDIILDDIVVELDK
;
A
#
# COMPACT_ATOMS: atom_id res chain seq x y z
N MET A 1 -6.30 18.91 -27.43
CA MET A 1 -6.31 17.62 -26.70
C MET A 1 -7.64 16.97 -27.03
N LYS A 2 -7.66 15.87 -27.78
CA LYS A 2 -8.92 15.19 -28.09
C LYS A 2 -9.43 14.56 -26.79
N ASP A 3 -10.72 14.78 -26.52
CA ASP A 3 -11.36 14.23 -25.32
C ASP A 3 -11.37 12.70 -25.42
N ILE A 4 -11.22 11.99 -24.29
CA ILE A 4 -11.23 10.52 -24.23
C ILE A 4 -12.54 9.95 -24.79
N PHE A 5 -13.60 10.73 -24.78
CA PHE A 5 -14.90 10.40 -25.37
C PHE A 5 -14.88 10.40 -26.89
N ASP A 6 -14.10 11.30 -27.54
CA ASP A 6 -13.88 11.32 -28.98
C ASP A 6 -13.10 10.08 -29.48
N LEU A 7 -12.30 9.45 -28.58
CA LEU A 7 -11.57 8.22 -28.86
C LEU A 7 -12.49 6.99 -28.77
N LEU A 8 -13.45 7.00 -27.84
CA LEU A 8 -14.40 5.90 -27.67
C LEU A 8 -15.40 5.81 -28.82
N ASP A 9 -15.79 6.93 -29.41
CA ASP A 9 -16.67 6.98 -30.61
C ASP A 9 -16.00 6.46 -31.90
N THR A 10 -14.67 6.31 -31.89
CA THR A 10 -13.92 5.76 -33.06
C THR A 10 -13.66 4.26 -32.98
N ILE A 11 -13.98 3.61 -31.86
CA ILE A 11 -13.81 2.16 -31.69
C ILE A 11 -15.09 1.45 -32.16
N GLN A 12 -15.07 0.92 -33.38
CA GLN A 12 -16.10 -0.03 -33.85
C GLN A 12 -15.80 -1.41 -33.25
N ILE A 13 -16.52 -1.76 -32.17
CA ILE A 13 -16.52 -3.13 -31.63
C ILE A 13 -17.72 -3.85 -32.27
N GLU A 14 -17.49 -4.95 -33.01
CA GLU A 14 -18.57 -5.79 -33.49
C GLU A 14 -19.29 -6.45 -32.30
N GLU A 15 -20.61 -6.33 -32.24
CA GLU A 15 -21.49 -6.92 -31.20
C GLU A 15 -21.27 -8.42 -30.95
N SER A 16 -20.76 -9.14 -31.94
CA SER A 16 -20.45 -10.58 -31.88
C SER A 16 -19.24 -10.93 -30.99
N GLN A 17 -18.45 -9.93 -30.53
CA GLN A 17 -17.27 -10.13 -29.69
C GLN A 17 -17.51 -9.81 -28.21
N ILE A 18 -18.74 -9.42 -27.86
CA ILE A 18 -19.08 -9.09 -26.48
C ILE A 18 -19.89 -10.27 -25.91
N ASP A 19 -19.27 -11.03 -25.02
CA ASP A 19 -19.98 -12.06 -24.25
C ASP A 19 -20.90 -11.34 -23.24
N GLU A 20 -22.23 -11.38 -23.46
CA GLU A 20 -23.21 -10.77 -22.55
C GLU A 20 -23.26 -11.53 -21.21
N LYS A 21 -22.34 -11.26 -20.32
CA LYS A 21 -22.53 -11.57 -18.89
C LYS A 21 -23.48 -10.55 -18.29
N SER A 22 -24.61 -11.01 -17.78
CA SER A 22 -25.58 -10.17 -17.07
C SER A 22 -24.94 -9.55 -15.81
N VAL A 23 -24.61 -8.26 -15.88
CA VAL A 23 -24.06 -7.49 -14.76
C VAL A 23 -25.17 -7.18 -13.77
N SER A 24 -25.00 -7.56 -12.51
CA SER A 24 -26.00 -7.33 -11.46
C SER A 24 -26.22 -5.81 -11.21
N GLU A 25 -27.38 -5.43 -10.69
CA GLU A 25 -27.65 -4.02 -10.35
C GLU A 25 -26.68 -3.46 -9.31
N ILE A 26 -26.13 -4.31 -8.46
CA ILE A 26 -25.13 -3.96 -7.43
C ILE A 26 -23.80 -3.60 -8.09
N GLU A 27 -23.38 -4.36 -9.08
CA GLU A 27 -22.17 -4.10 -9.87
C GLU A 27 -22.30 -2.79 -10.65
N ARG A 28 -23.44 -2.53 -11.28
CA ARG A 28 -23.71 -1.25 -11.95
C ARG A 28 -23.63 -0.06 -10.99
N LYS A 29 -24.18 -0.19 -9.78
CA LYS A 29 -24.10 0.86 -8.76
C LYS A 29 -22.67 1.06 -8.27
N ARG A 30 -21.89 -0.01 -8.14
CA ARG A 30 -20.48 0.02 -7.69
C ARG A 30 -19.57 0.71 -8.72
N VAL A 31 -19.65 0.32 -9.99
CA VAL A 31 -18.92 0.95 -11.09
C VAL A 31 -19.29 2.43 -11.21
N LYS A 32 -20.60 2.76 -11.14
CA LYS A 32 -21.07 4.14 -11.16
C LYS A 32 -20.52 4.97 -9.99
N ARG A 33 -20.46 4.41 -8.78
CA ARG A 33 -19.84 5.07 -7.61
C ARG A 33 -18.34 5.28 -7.79
N SER A 34 -17.60 4.28 -8.27
CA SER A 34 -16.17 4.37 -8.53
C SER A 34 -15.85 5.45 -9.58
N VAL A 35 -16.58 5.45 -10.70
CA VAL A 35 -16.41 6.46 -11.76
C VAL A 35 -16.80 7.86 -11.26
N MET A 36 -17.90 7.99 -10.49
CA MET A 36 -18.29 9.28 -9.90
C MET A 36 -17.30 9.77 -8.83
N LYS A 37 -16.68 8.85 -8.08
CA LYS A 37 -15.65 9.18 -7.09
C LYS A 37 -14.37 9.72 -7.76
N SER A 38 -13.92 9.11 -8.85
CA SER A 38 -12.77 9.59 -9.64
C SER A 38 -13.06 10.94 -10.34
N MET A 39 -14.27 11.17 -10.79
CA MET A 39 -14.66 12.45 -11.40
C MET A 39 -14.80 13.59 -10.37
N LYS A 40 -15.27 13.29 -9.14
CA LYS A 40 -15.37 14.30 -8.05
C LYS A 40 -13.99 14.70 -7.50
N LYS A 41 -13.00 13.79 -7.49
CA LYS A 41 -11.63 14.09 -7.04
C LYS A 41 -10.98 15.26 -7.80
N LYS A 42 -11.34 15.48 -9.07
CA LYS A 42 -10.87 16.63 -9.86
C LYS A 42 -11.48 17.98 -9.43
N ARG A 43 -12.55 18.01 -8.65
CA ARG A 43 -13.29 19.25 -8.32
C ARG A 43 -13.00 19.78 -6.92
N TYR A 44 -12.45 18.99 -6.01
CA TYR A 44 -12.24 19.35 -4.59
C TYR A 44 -10.83 19.83 -4.21
N MET A 45 -9.88 19.88 -5.15
CA MET A 45 -8.54 20.43 -4.87
C MET A 45 -8.46 21.96 -4.83
N LYS A 46 -9.54 22.66 -4.58
CA LYS A 46 -9.53 24.14 -4.64
C LYS A 46 -9.50 24.87 -3.30
N ASN A 47 -9.72 24.24 -2.15
CA ASN A 47 -9.63 24.94 -0.87
C ASN A 47 -9.20 23.99 0.25
N GLY A 48 -7.99 24.15 0.75
CA GLY A 48 -7.57 23.54 2.01
C GLY A 48 -6.08 23.25 2.10
N LEU A 49 -5.34 24.21 2.62
CA LEU A 49 -3.97 24.07 3.06
C LEU A 49 -3.94 23.16 4.31
N VAL A 50 -3.41 21.98 4.18
CA VAL A 50 -2.75 21.27 5.30
C VAL A 50 -1.48 20.67 4.73
N ALA A 51 -0.33 21.11 5.23
CA ALA A 51 0.93 20.46 5.02
C ALA A 51 0.89 19.11 5.72
N VAL A 52 0.46 18.09 5.03
CA VAL A 52 0.63 16.70 5.43
C VAL A 52 1.84 16.20 4.67
N ALA A 53 2.85 15.77 5.40
CA ALA A 53 3.89 14.91 4.85
C ALA A 53 3.16 13.79 4.11
N VAL A 54 3.26 13.80 2.78
CA VAL A 54 2.67 12.76 1.94
C VAL A 54 3.55 11.53 2.12
N CYS A 55 3.27 10.74 3.14
CA CYS A 55 3.58 9.32 3.08
C CYS A 55 2.66 8.78 2.00
N GLY A 56 3.22 8.51 0.83
CA GLY A 56 2.46 8.01 -0.29
C GLY A 56 1.87 6.65 0.04
N LEU A 57 0.60 6.62 0.35
CA LEU A 57 -0.20 5.41 0.30
C LEU A 57 -0.35 5.01 -1.18
N VAL A 58 0.58 4.24 -1.68
CA VAL A 58 0.36 3.48 -2.90
C VAL A 58 -0.11 2.08 -2.48
N ILE A 59 -1.34 1.99 -2.00
CA ILE A 59 -2.08 0.74 -2.12
C ILE A 59 -2.65 0.75 -3.55
N CYS A 60 -1.80 0.52 -4.53
CA CYS A 60 -2.22 0.20 -5.88
C CYS A 60 -2.43 -1.31 -6.01
N GLY A 61 -3.37 -1.85 -5.23
CA GLY A 61 -4.02 -3.08 -5.64
C GLY A 61 -5.02 -2.76 -6.75
N VAL A 62 -4.57 -2.60 -7.98
CA VAL A 62 -5.44 -2.76 -9.15
C VAL A 62 -5.55 -4.27 -9.41
N GLY A 63 -5.92 -5.00 -8.39
CA GLY A 63 -6.40 -6.36 -8.52
C GLY A 63 -7.87 -6.32 -8.95
N GLY A 64 -8.21 -7.13 -9.91
CA GLY A 64 -9.54 -7.22 -10.48
C GLY A 64 -10.65 -7.26 -9.43
N ILE A 65 -11.78 -6.66 -9.77
CA ILE A 65 -13.01 -6.66 -8.99
C ILE A 65 -13.46 -8.12 -8.81
N GLY A 66 -12.88 -8.79 -7.82
CA GLY A 66 -13.38 -10.07 -7.34
C GLY A 66 -14.72 -9.81 -6.65
N VAL A 67 -15.79 -10.24 -7.27
CA VAL A 67 -17.12 -10.22 -6.69
C VAL A 67 -17.11 -11.06 -5.42
N ILE A 68 -17.11 -10.42 -4.25
CA ILE A 68 -17.43 -11.12 -3.01
C ILE A 68 -18.90 -11.51 -3.14
N ASN A 69 -19.17 -12.79 -3.38
CA ASN A 69 -20.51 -13.32 -3.36
C ASN A 69 -21.03 -13.19 -1.91
N PRO A 70 -22.07 -12.39 -1.64
CA PRO A 70 -22.58 -12.21 -0.28
C PRO A 70 -23.08 -13.51 0.37
N ALA A 71 -23.22 -14.58 -0.41
CA ALA A 71 -23.54 -15.90 0.11
C ALA A 71 -22.39 -16.56 0.87
N TYR A 72 -21.14 -16.12 0.71
CA TYR A 72 -20.02 -16.63 1.51
C TYR A 72 -19.81 -15.89 2.83
N ALA A 73 -20.38 -14.69 2.98
CA ALA A 73 -20.24 -13.89 4.21
C ALA A 73 -21.04 -14.47 5.41
N SER A 74 -22.03 -15.30 5.16
CA SER A 74 -22.88 -15.87 6.24
C SER A 74 -22.31 -17.14 6.91
N ASP A 75 -21.32 -17.80 6.31
CA ASP A 75 -20.82 -19.10 6.76
C ASP A 75 -19.31 -19.15 7.02
N ILE A 76 -18.58 -18.03 6.93
CA ILE A 76 -17.17 -17.99 7.31
C ILE A 76 -17.15 -17.89 8.85
N PRO A 77 -16.68 -18.92 9.56
CA PRO A 77 -16.39 -18.78 10.98
C PRO A 77 -15.32 -17.68 11.08
N ILE A 78 -15.60 -16.63 11.86
CA ILE A 78 -14.71 -15.49 12.13
C ILE A 78 -13.35 -15.94 12.77
N VAL A 79 -13.12 -17.22 12.85
CA VAL A 79 -11.92 -17.92 13.33
C VAL A 79 -10.97 -18.28 12.17
N GLY A 80 -11.27 -17.83 10.94
CA GLY A 80 -10.48 -18.14 9.76
C GLY A 80 -9.25 -17.23 9.59
N ASP A 81 -8.54 -17.49 8.53
CA ASP A 81 -7.39 -16.72 8.09
C ASP A 81 -7.81 -15.37 7.52
N ILE A 82 -7.68 -14.28 8.31
CA ILE A 82 -8.02 -12.92 7.90
C ILE A 82 -7.10 -12.47 6.76
N PHE A 83 -5.82 -12.85 6.76
CA PHE A 83 -4.90 -12.54 5.68
C PHE A 83 -5.46 -13.02 4.34
N ARG A 84 -5.88 -14.27 4.30
CA ARG A 84 -6.44 -14.88 3.10
C ARG A 84 -7.81 -14.30 2.72
N PHE A 85 -8.61 -13.93 3.70
CA PHE A 85 -9.91 -13.29 3.46
C PHE A 85 -9.76 -11.93 2.78
N LEU A 86 -8.75 -11.16 3.17
CA LEU A 86 -8.47 -9.83 2.61
C LEU A 86 -7.59 -9.89 1.35
N ASP A 87 -6.99 -11.05 1.05
CA ASP A 87 -6.18 -11.23 -0.15
C ASP A 87 -7.04 -11.16 -1.40
N ARG A 88 -6.83 -10.10 -2.18
CA ARG A 88 -7.51 -9.85 -3.45
C ARG A 88 -6.58 -10.04 -4.64
N SER A 89 -5.35 -10.49 -4.39
CA SER A 89 -4.38 -10.72 -5.46
C SER A 89 -4.73 -11.97 -6.25
N GLU A 90 -4.51 -11.93 -7.57
CA GLU A 90 -4.66 -13.12 -8.43
C GLU A 90 -3.64 -14.21 -8.07
N ASN A 91 -2.54 -13.84 -7.43
CA ASN A 91 -1.39 -14.68 -7.10
C ASN A 91 -1.31 -15.07 -5.62
N SER A 92 -2.38 -14.91 -4.85
CA SER A 92 -2.43 -15.28 -3.41
C SER A 92 -1.24 -14.74 -2.62
N THR A 93 -1.09 -13.41 -2.56
CA THR A 93 0.04 -12.74 -1.89
C THR A 93 0.17 -13.17 -0.43
N TYR A 94 -0.96 -13.38 0.27
CA TYR A 94 -0.99 -13.67 1.71
C TYR A 94 -1.30 -15.13 2.06
N ASP A 95 -1.22 -16.08 1.11
CA ASP A 95 -1.67 -17.47 1.30
C ASP A 95 -0.95 -18.23 2.44
N LYS A 96 0.29 -17.82 2.76
CA LYS A 96 1.12 -18.45 3.79
C LYS A 96 1.30 -17.62 5.06
N TYR A 97 0.75 -16.42 5.12
CA TYR A 97 0.99 -15.53 6.27
C TYR A 97 0.52 -16.16 7.59
N LYS A 98 -0.63 -16.84 7.59
CA LYS A 98 -1.15 -17.50 8.78
C LYS A 98 -0.22 -18.61 9.31
N GLU A 99 0.52 -19.30 8.43
CA GLU A 99 1.45 -20.36 8.82
C GLU A 99 2.66 -19.84 9.62
N TYR A 100 3.04 -18.56 9.37
CA TYR A 100 4.19 -17.90 10.00
C TYR A 100 3.78 -16.85 11.03
N SER A 101 2.48 -16.61 11.22
CA SER A 101 2.00 -15.61 12.16
C SER A 101 2.00 -16.12 13.60
N HIS A 102 2.12 -15.18 14.52
CA HIS A 102 1.91 -15.40 15.96
C HIS A 102 0.52 -14.92 16.34
N GLU A 103 -0.24 -15.78 16.99
CA GLU A 103 -1.55 -15.42 17.55
C GLU A 103 -1.36 -14.54 18.77
N VAL A 104 -1.95 -13.33 18.75
CA VAL A 104 -1.90 -12.35 19.83
C VAL A 104 -3.19 -12.39 20.64
N ASN A 105 -4.35 -12.33 19.97
CA ASN A 105 -5.69 -12.29 20.57
C ASN A 105 -5.81 -11.26 21.69
N TYR A 106 -5.28 -10.06 21.46
CA TYR A 106 -5.27 -8.95 22.41
C TYR A 106 -6.43 -8.00 22.12
N THR A 107 -7.37 -7.89 23.07
CA THR A 107 -8.62 -7.12 22.90
C THR A 107 -8.62 -5.85 23.74
N LYS A 108 -9.10 -4.78 23.17
CA LYS A 108 -9.41 -3.50 23.82
C LYS A 108 -10.80 -3.03 23.43
N GLU A 109 -11.49 -2.40 24.39
CA GLU A 109 -12.82 -1.84 24.18
C GLU A 109 -12.82 -0.36 24.52
N SER A 110 -13.45 0.44 23.68
CA SER A 110 -13.67 1.86 23.89
C SER A 110 -14.93 2.32 23.15
N ASN A 111 -15.80 3.05 23.84
CA ASN A 111 -17.01 3.67 23.28
C ASN A 111 -17.97 2.70 22.54
N GLY A 112 -18.10 1.45 23.06
CA GLY A 112 -18.95 0.41 22.48
C GLY A 112 -18.33 -0.28 21.27
N ILE A 113 -17.03 -0.12 21.07
CA ILE A 113 -16.27 -0.74 19.98
C ILE A 113 -15.13 -1.57 20.56
N GLU A 114 -15.16 -2.85 20.27
CA GLU A 114 -14.14 -3.81 20.61
C GLU A 114 -13.21 -4.01 19.42
N ILE A 115 -11.90 -3.81 19.60
CA ILE A 115 -10.85 -4.14 18.62
C ILE A 115 -10.01 -5.26 19.20
N THR A 116 -9.81 -6.34 18.43
CA THR A 116 -8.97 -7.47 18.80
C THR A 116 -7.87 -7.62 17.76
N ILE A 117 -6.61 -7.45 18.16
CA ILE A 117 -5.46 -7.85 17.33
C ILE A 117 -5.40 -9.37 17.35
N LYS A 118 -5.47 -10.00 16.18
CA LYS A 118 -5.57 -11.47 16.04
C LYS A 118 -4.21 -12.11 15.81
N ASP A 119 -3.59 -11.79 14.71
CA ASP A 119 -2.35 -12.38 14.26
C ASP A 119 -1.33 -11.28 13.91
N THR A 120 -0.06 -11.57 14.13
CA THR A 120 1.04 -10.71 13.73
C THR A 120 2.15 -11.53 13.11
N VAL A 121 2.84 -10.95 12.13
CA VAL A 121 4.04 -11.55 11.53
C VAL A 121 5.04 -10.46 11.16
N PHE A 122 6.33 -10.76 11.24
CA PHE A 122 7.41 -9.84 10.87
C PHE A 122 8.40 -10.56 9.96
N ASP A 123 8.62 -10.02 8.76
CA ASP A 123 9.51 -10.63 7.76
C ASP A 123 10.96 -10.09 7.79
N GLY A 124 11.30 -9.31 8.85
CA GLY A 124 12.58 -8.63 8.98
C GLY A 124 12.57 -7.18 8.49
N LYS A 125 11.57 -6.80 7.72
CA LYS A 125 11.36 -5.44 7.17
C LYS A 125 9.94 -4.95 7.37
N THR A 126 8.95 -5.81 7.23
CA THR A 126 7.54 -5.45 7.25
C THR A 126 6.82 -6.17 8.37
N ILE A 127 6.09 -5.39 9.16
CA ILE A 127 5.19 -5.85 10.21
C ILE A 127 3.82 -5.97 9.59
N TYR A 128 3.20 -7.13 9.74
CA TYR A 128 1.82 -7.36 9.38
C TYR A 128 1.04 -7.73 10.62
N TYR A 129 -0.17 -7.19 10.75
CA TYR A 129 -1.10 -7.60 11.79
C TYR A 129 -2.52 -7.67 11.26
N THR A 130 -3.30 -8.60 11.77
CA THR A 130 -4.72 -8.70 11.49
C THR A 130 -5.53 -8.33 12.70
N TYR A 131 -6.72 -7.80 12.48
CA TYR A 131 -7.63 -7.42 13.55
C TYR A 131 -9.09 -7.66 13.22
N GLU A 132 -9.89 -7.81 14.27
CA GLU A 132 -11.34 -7.86 14.23
C GLU A 132 -11.90 -6.63 14.98
N ILE A 133 -12.94 -6.00 14.42
CA ILE A 133 -13.71 -4.96 15.09
C ILE A 133 -15.12 -5.48 15.29
N LYS A 134 -15.64 -5.37 16.53
CA LYS A 134 -17.07 -5.51 16.85
C LYS A 134 -17.58 -4.18 17.38
N SER A 135 -18.66 -3.69 16.81
CA SER A 135 -19.19 -2.38 17.13
C SER A 135 -20.68 -2.46 17.47
N ASP A 136 -21.13 -1.63 18.40
CA ASP A 136 -22.55 -1.38 18.63
C ASP A 136 -23.16 -0.43 17.60
N LYS A 137 -22.31 0.19 16.75
CA LYS A 137 -22.66 1.16 15.71
C LYS A 137 -22.31 0.64 14.33
N ASP A 138 -23.01 1.14 13.33
CA ASP A 138 -22.66 0.94 11.93
C ASP A 138 -21.47 1.81 11.56
N LEU A 139 -20.35 1.20 11.14
CA LEU A 139 -19.13 1.88 10.72
C LEU A 139 -18.99 1.90 9.18
N SER A 140 -20.09 1.74 8.45
CA SER A 140 -20.10 1.55 6.98
C SER A 140 -19.35 0.28 6.53
N ASP A 141 -19.01 0.17 5.24
CA ASP A 141 -18.44 -1.08 4.71
C ASP A 141 -16.92 -1.19 4.91
N SER A 142 -16.21 -0.06 5.02
CA SER A 142 -14.75 -0.03 5.09
C SER A 142 -14.31 1.09 6.04
N PRO A 143 -14.38 0.88 7.35
CA PRO A 143 -13.87 1.82 8.34
C PRO A 143 -12.34 1.86 8.31
N PHE A 144 -11.77 2.92 8.84
CA PHE A 144 -10.34 3.15 8.88
C PHE A 144 -9.88 3.43 10.31
N LEU A 145 -8.89 2.68 10.80
CA LEU A 145 -8.29 2.91 12.09
C LEU A 145 -7.26 4.06 12.01
N GLY A 146 -7.39 5.04 12.87
CA GLY A 146 -6.56 6.24 12.85
C GLY A 146 -5.89 6.55 14.17
N SER A 147 -4.89 7.45 14.12
CA SER A 147 -4.26 8.05 15.28
C SER A 147 -4.04 9.54 15.04
N ALA A 148 -5.07 10.34 15.35
CA ALA A 148 -5.02 11.79 15.18
C ALA A 148 -4.14 12.48 16.23
N LYS A 149 -4.10 11.95 17.45
CA LYS A 149 -3.39 12.56 18.59
C LYS A 149 -1.90 12.25 18.58
N ASN A 150 -1.53 11.04 18.18
CA ASN A 150 -0.14 10.55 18.23
C ASN A 150 0.58 10.62 16.86
N GLY A 151 -0.14 10.96 15.79
CA GLY A 151 0.41 11.12 14.45
C GLY A 151 0.79 9.82 13.73
N ALA A 152 0.83 8.68 14.44
CA ALA A 152 1.08 7.37 13.84
C ALA A 152 0.35 6.29 14.64
N VAL A 153 -0.22 5.31 13.94
CA VAL A 153 -0.91 4.16 14.55
C VAL A 153 0.05 3.12 15.11
N ILE A 154 1.31 3.14 14.70
CA ILE A 154 2.35 2.24 15.16
C ILE A 154 3.55 3.02 15.72
N SER A 155 4.09 2.55 16.83
CA SER A 155 5.30 3.08 17.45
C SER A 155 6.29 1.93 17.66
N ILE A 156 7.48 2.03 17.09
CA ILE A 156 8.49 0.97 17.15
C ILE A 156 9.57 1.40 18.15
N LYS A 157 9.85 0.52 19.12
CA LYS A 157 10.84 0.79 20.16
C LYS A 157 12.25 0.82 19.57
N ASP A 158 13.04 1.80 20.00
CA ASP A 158 14.43 2.00 19.58
C ASP A 158 14.58 2.14 18.05
N TYR A 159 13.59 2.78 17.39
CA TYR A 159 13.57 3.04 15.96
C TYR A 159 13.21 4.50 15.67
N ALA A 160 14.01 5.15 14.82
CA ALA A 160 13.82 6.53 14.39
C ALA A 160 13.92 6.69 12.86
N GLY A 161 13.86 5.58 12.12
CA GLY A 161 13.96 5.55 10.67
C GLY A 161 12.65 5.84 9.96
N GLY A 162 12.64 5.62 8.65
CA GLY A 162 11.46 5.75 7.80
C GLY A 162 10.47 4.64 8.04
N LEU A 163 9.20 4.98 8.10
CA LEU A 163 8.09 4.06 8.27
C LEU A 163 7.01 4.38 7.22
N ALA A 164 6.58 3.40 6.49
CA ALA A 164 5.47 3.54 5.55
C ALA A 164 4.54 2.34 5.65
N GLY A 165 3.26 2.57 5.48
CA GLY A 165 2.25 1.53 5.53
C GLY A 165 0.86 2.09 5.75
N GLY A 166 -0.07 1.22 6.06
CA GLY A 166 -1.46 1.53 6.30
C GLY A 166 -2.25 0.31 6.70
N ASP A 167 -3.57 0.46 6.75
CA ASP A 167 -4.47 -0.64 7.01
C ASP A 167 -5.61 -0.72 5.98
N LEU A 168 -6.17 -1.91 5.87
CA LEU A 168 -7.36 -2.22 5.09
C LEU A 168 -8.36 -2.88 6.03
N CYS A 169 -9.60 -2.41 6.03
CA CYS A 169 -10.67 -2.97 6.86
C CYS A 169 -11.96 -3.15 6.05
N GLU A 170 -12.64 -4.25 6.26
CA GLU A 170 -13.89 -4.57 5.58
C GLU A 170 -14.92 -5.18 6.52
N ARG A 171 -16.19 -4.87 6.25
CA ARG A 171 -17.32 -5.48 6.91
C ARG A 171 -17.43 -6.95 6.50
N VAL A 172 -17.54 -7.85 7.48
CA VAL A 172 -17.83 -9.27 7.27
C VAL A 172 -19.32 -9.55 7.37
N ASN A 173 -19.92 -9.19 8.50
CA ASN A 173 -21.37 -9.34 8.71
C ASN A 173 -21.85 -8.36 9.81
N GLY A 174 -23.10 -7.91 9.72
CA GLY A 174 -23.66 -6.98 10.71
C GLY A 174 -22.69 -5.83 11.01
N ASN A 175 -22.31 -5.67 12.26
CA ASN A 175 -21.32 -4.69 12.73
C ASN A 175 -19.99 -5.35 13.15
N THR A 176 -19.61 -6.41 12.46
CA THR A 176 -18.31 -7.08 12.59
C THR A 176 -17.49 -6.81 11.35
N TYR A 177 -16.26 -6.40 11.57
CA TYR A 177 -15.28 -6.05 10.54
C TYR A 177 -14.00 -6.79 10.77
N VAL A 178 -13.24 -7.06 9.72
CA VAL A 178 -11.88 -7.58 9.80
C VAL A 178 -10.95 -6.69 9.00
N GLY A 179 -9.72 -6.57 9.48
CA GLY A 179 -8.74 -5.74 8.83
C GLY A 179 -7.33 -6.30 8.95
N MET A 180 -6.43 -5.72 8.16
CA MET A 180 -5.01 -6.00 8.16
C MET A 180 -4.25 -4.70 8.05
N GLY A 181 -3.25 -4.53 8.91
CA GLY A 181 -2.27 -3.47 8.80
C GLY A 181 -0.93 -4.01 8.33
N GLU A 182 -0.22 -3.18 7.56
CA GLU A 182 1.09 -3.45 7.01
C GLU A 182 1.99 -2.21 7.17
N PHE A 183 3.16 -2.38 7.80
CA PHE A 183 4.12 -1.29 7.99
C PHE A 183 5.55 -1.75 7.71
N THR A 184 6.19 -1.11 6.72
CA THR A 184 7.58 -1.39 6.32
C THR A 184 8.52 -0.37 6.95
N ILE A 185 9.63 -0.87 7.52
CA ILE A 185 10.75 -0.10 8.05
C ILE A 185 11.90 -0.03 7.04
N ASP A 186 12.75 0.99 7.14
CA ASP A 186 13.88 1.21 6.23
C ASP A 186 15.13 0.38 6.58
N GLU A 187 15.20 -0.24 7.76
CA GLU A 187 16.28 -1.12 8.19
C GLU A 187 15.81 -2.57 8.39
N GLU A 188 16.72 -3.53 8.25
CA GLU A 188 16.45 -4.94 8.53
C GLU A 188 16.72 -5.25 10.00
N ARG A 189 15.81 -5.99 10.63
CA ARG A 189 15.90 -6.38 12.04
C ARG A 189 15.56 -7.85 12.24
N ASP A 190 16.30 -8.52 13.12
CA ASP A 190 15.99 -9.90 13.52
C ASP A 190 14.83 -9.95 14.53
N LYS A 191 14.56 -8.84 15.20
CA LYS A 191 13.52 -8.70 16.21
C LYS A 191 12.95 -7.30 16.23
N ILE A 192 11.65 -7.20 16.48
CA ILE A 192 10.96 -5.92 16.59
C ILE A 192 10.05 -5.88 17.82
N ASN A 193 10.03 -4.73 18.50
CA ASN A 193 9.08 -4.44 19.57
C ASN A 193 8.30 -3.19 19.20
N PHE A 194 6.99 -3.26 19.26
CA PHE A 194 6.14 -2.14 18.84
C PHE A 194 4.83 -2.07 19.64
N ASP A 195 4.20 -0.92 19.57
CA ASP A 195 2.89 -0.65 20.11
C ASP A 195 1.96 -0.23 18.96
N LEU A 196 0.69 -0.64 19.02
CA LEU A 196 -0.37 -0.14 18.14
C LEU A 196 -1.31 0.72 18.96
N ASN A 197 -1.54 1.95 18.50
CA ASN A 197 -2.37 2.94 19.21
C ASN A 197 -3.39 3.54 18.25
N PHE A 198 -4.66 3.20 18.44
CA PHE A 198 -5.74 3.80 17.70
C PHE A 198 -6.52 4.74 18.61
N ASP A 199 -6.73 5.98 18.19
CA ASP A 199 -7.50 6.97 18.94
C ASP A 199 -8.76 7.45 18.23
N ASN A 200 -8.98 6.98 17.00
CA ASN A 200 -10.21 7.22 16.24
C ASN A 200 -10.47 6.13 15.21
N ILE A 201 -11.74 6.03 14.82
CA ILE A 201 -12.19 5.24 13.68
C ILE A 201 -12.91 6.19 12.74
N LEU A 202 -12.44 6.29 11.52
CA LEU A 202 -12.99 7.11 10.46
C LEU A 202 -13.80 6.23 9.51
N PHE A 203 -15.01 6.65 9.15
CA PHE A 203 -15.86 5.96 8.21
C PHE A 203 -16.73 6.95 7.42
N TYR A 204 -17.37 6.47 6.36
CA TYR A 204 -18.15 7.31 5.47
C TYR A 204 -19.61 6.83 5.40
N ASP A 205 -20.55 7.69 5.82
CA ASP A 205 -21.97 7.49 5.59
C ASP A 205 -22.40 8.28 4.34
N GLY A 206 -22.42 7.57 3.22
CA GLY A 206 -22.60 8.20 1.90
C GLY A 206 -21.39 9.07 1.52
N ASP A 207 -21.61 10.39 1.41
CA ASP A 207 -20.54 11.37 1.10
C ASP A 207 -20.03 12.06 2.40
N LYS A 208 -20.59 11.74 3.56
CA LYS A 208 -20.24 12.36 4.84
C LYS A 208 -19.18 11.54 5.55
N GLU A 209 -18.11 12.20 5.97
CA GLU A 209 -17.09 11.65 6.84
C GLU A 209 -17.58 11.75 8.29
N ASP A 210 -17.55 10.65 9.00
CA ASP A 210 -17.82 10.57 10.42
C ASP A 210 -16.62 9.95 11.16
N ILE A 211 -16.40 10.39 12.39
CA ILE A 211 -15.27 9.96 13.22
C ILE A 211 -15.82 9.56 14.59
N ILE A 212 -15.40 8.39 15.06
CA ILE A 212 -15.59 7.97 16.45
C ILE A 212 -14.24 8.05 17.14
N GLU A 213 -14.14 8.95 18.12
CA GLU A 213 -12.99 8.99 19.00
C GLU A 213 -13.03 7.84 20.01
N GLY A 214 -11.86 7.31 20.39
CA GLY A 214 -11.73 6.24 21.37
C GLY A 214 -10.31 6.11 21.85
N TYR A 215 -9.98 4.99 22.50
CA TYR A 215 -8.64 4.68 22.93
C TYR A 215 -8.42 3.17 22.96
N TRP A 216 -7.67 2.66 21.98
CA TRP A 216 -7.31 1.25 21.86
C TRP A 216 -5.80 1.15 21.77
N ASP A 217 -5.16 0.85 22.91
CA ASP A 217 -3.72 0.75 23.07
C ASP A 217 -3.30 -0.72 23.23
N PHE A 218 -2.49 -1.19 22.30
CA PHE A 218 -1.93 -2.54 22.25
C PHE A 218 -0.41 -2.44 22.37
N SER A 219 0.06 -2.39 23.60
CA SER A 219 1.48 -2.18 23.92
C SER A 219 2.27 -3.47 24.04
N GLU A 220 3.59 -3.37 23.87
CA GLU A 220 4.57 -4.43 24.12
C GLU A 220 4.45 -5.66 23.21
N ILE A 221 4.03 -5.49 21.96
CA ILE A 221 4.05 -6.58 20.98
C ILE A 221 5.50 -6.81 20.54
N SER A 222 5.97 -8.04 20.67
CA SER A 222 7.35 -8.44 20.36
C SER A 222 7.35 -9.58 19.36
N LEU A 223 8.07 -9.43 18.24
CA LEU A 223 8.18 -10.43 17.19
C LEU A 223 9.64 -10.69 16.84
N GLU A 224 9.97 -11.94 16.61
CA GLU A 224 11.18 -12.34 15.91
C GLU A 224 10.89 -12.32 14.39
N ALA A 225 11.90 -11.97 13.59
CA ALA A 225 11.79 -12.04 12.15
C ALA A 225 11.75 -13.51 11.69
N ILE A 226 10.94 -13.78 10.67
CA ILE A 226 11.02 -15.08 10.00
C ILE A 226 12.34 -15.17 9.21
N ASP A 227 12.85 -16.40 9.06
CA ASP A 227 14.11 -16.62 8.34
C ASP A 227 14.05 -16.07 6.91
N SER A 228 15.12 -15.38 6.51
CA SER A 228 15.27 -14.81 5.18
C SER A 228 16.56 -15.25 4.48
N ILE A 229 16.51 -15.32 3.16
CA ILE A 229 17.70 -15.50 2.31
C ILE A 229 18.00 -14.13 1.71
N LYS A 230 19.15 -13.55 2.10
CA LYS A 230 19.62 -12.26 1.62
C LYS A 230 20.65 -12.40 0.54
N GLN A 231 20.41 -11.76 -0.58
CA GLN A 231 21.29 -11.68 -1.74
C GLN A 231 21.72 -10.23 -1.98
N ILE A 232 23.04 -9.97 -2.00
CA ILE A 232 23.59 -8.67 -2.44
C ILE A 232 23.58 -8.65 -3.97
N VAL A 233 23.03 -7.60 -4.56
CA VAL A 233 22.83 -7.48 -6.01
C VAL A 233 23.78 -6.47 -6.62
N ASP A 234 23.77 -5.23 -6.18
CA ASP A 234 24.64 -4.12 -6.62
C ASP A 234 24.65 -3.92 -8.16
N ILE A 235 23.47 -3.98 -8.78
CA ILE A 235 23.25 -3.76 -10.22
C ILE A 235 22.39 -2.50 -10.38
N TYR A 236 22.71 -1.67 -11.38
CA TYR A 236 21.95 -0.44 -11.62
C TYR A 236 21.53 -0.27 -13.09
N SER A 237 20.53 0.57 -13.28
CA SER A 237 20.14 1.15 -14.56
C SER A 237 20.20 2.67 -14.47
N GLU A 238 20.67 3.30 -15.57
CA GLU A 238 20.81 4.75 -15.63
C GLU A 238 20.30 5.28 -16.98
N LYS A 239 19.46 6.33 -16.93
CA LYS A 239 18.91 6.95 -18.12
C LYS A 239 18.61 8.42 -17.85
N ASN A 240 18.99 9.29 -18.79
CA ASN A 240 18.71 10.75 -18.72
C ASN A 240 19.18 11.40 -17.42
N GLY A 241 20.28 10.93 -16.80
CA GLY A 241 20.82 11.47 -15.55
C GLY A 241 20.10 11.00 -14.27
N VAL A 242 19.18 10.05 -14.40
CA VAL A 242 18.53 9.36 -13.28
C VAL A 242 19.17 7.98 -13.17
N LYS A 243 19.61 7.61 -11.96
CA LYS A 243 20.18 6.30 -11.65
C LYS A 243 19.34 5.61 -10.58
N VAL A 244 19.00 4.35 -10.81
CA VAL A 244 18.39 3.44 -9.84
C VAL A 244 19.26 2.20 -9.72
N SER A 245 19.66 1.85 -8.49
CA SER A 245 20.49 0.70 -8.17
C SER A 245 19.70 -0.26 -7.29
N ILE A 246 19.67 -1.54 -7.62
CA ILE A 246 19.16 -2.60 -6.75
C ILE A 246 20.32 -3.04 -5.84
N ASP A 247 20.23 -2.69 -4.57
CA ASP A 247 21.31 -2.92 -3.60
C ASP A 247 21.29 -4.36 -3.09
N SER A 248 20.12 -4.89 -2.72
CA SER A 248 19.95 -6.27 -2.29
C SER A 248 18.50 -6.74 -2.39
N ILE A 249 18.30 -8.05 -2.37
CA ILE A 249 17.02 -8.72 -2.26
C ILE A 249 17.05 -9.62 -1.04
N SER A 250 15.98 -9.58 -0.22
CA SER A 250 15.77 -10.47 0.91
C SER A 250 14.49 -11.26 0.68
N LYS A 251 14.58 -12.60 0.67
CA LYS A 251 13.43 -13.50 0.42
C LYS A 251 13.06 -14.24 1.71
N THR A 252 11.78 -14.26 2.01
CA THR A 252 11.18 -15.06 3.08
C THR A 252 10.16 -16.05 2.51
N PRO A 253 9.61 -16.96 3.29
CA PRO A 253 8.53 -17.83 2.83
C PRO A 253 7.23 -17.10 2.45
N ILE A 254 7.03 -15.85 2.89
CA ILE A 254 5.79 -15.09 2.69
C ILE A 254 5.94 -13.85 1.82
N SER A 255 7.15 -13.29 1.72
CA SER A 255 7.42 -12.02 1.03
C SER A 255 8.81 -12.00 0.41
N PHE A 256 9.07 -11.03 -0.45
CA PHE A 256 10.45 -10.61 -0.73
C PHE A 256 10.56 -9.08 -0.69
N ASN A 257 11.71 -8.61 -0.26
CA ASN A 257 12.01 -7.19 -0.13
C ASN A 257 13.12 -6.83 -1.11
N ILE A 258 12.92 -5.75 -1.87
CA ILE A 258 13.95 -5.14 -2.73
C ILE A 258 14.44 -3.87 -2.05
N MET A 259 15.71 -3.86 -1.65
CA MET A 259 16.38 -2.63 -1.23
C MET A 259 17.04 -1.99 -2.46
N TYR A 260 16.69 -0.73 -2.70
CA TYR A 260 17.22 0.01 -3.83
C TYR A 260 17.58 1.44 -3.44
N SER A 261 18.49 2.01 -4.21
CA SER A 261 18.90 3.41 -4.08
C SER A 261 18.67 4.16 -5.38
N GLN A 262 18.42 5.46 -5.26
CA GLN A 262 18.21 6.33 -6.40
C GLN A 262 18.93 7.66 -6.24
N SER A 263 19.36 8.22 -7.35
CA SER A 263 20.04 9.52 -7.39
C SER A 263 19.83 10.24 -8.70
N LEU A 264 19.99 11.56 -8.67
CA LEU A 264 20.07 12.44 -9.83
C LEU A 264 21.52 12.87 -10.07
N ASN A 265 21.87 13.11 -11.33
CA ASN A 265 23.12 13.80 -11.63
C ASN A 265 23.04 15.29 -11.23
N ASP A 266 24.18 15.99 -11.23
CA ASP A 266 24.31 17.39 -10.81
C ASP A 266 23.48 18.38 -11.65
N GLU A 267 23.16 18.02 -12.89
CA GLU A 267 22.37 18.88 -13.77
C GLU A 267 20.88 18.82 -13.40
N LEU A 268 20.35 17.61 -13.23
CA LEU A 268 18.93 17.39 -12.86
C LEU A 268 18.64 17.86 -11.43
N SER A 269 19.56 17.65 -10.49
CA SER A 269 19.39 18.03 -9.09
C SER A 269 19.18 19.54 -8.88
N LYS A 270 19.57 20.39 -9.86
CA LYS A 270 19.31 21.83 -9.82
C LYS A 270 17.84 22.20 -10.04
N ASN A 271 17.13 21.40 -10.83
CA ASN A 271 15.76 21.68 -11.25
C ASN A 271 14.72 20.82 -10.52
N TRP A 272 15.15 19.67 -10.01
CA TRP A 272 14.28 18.65 -9.41
C TRP A 272 14.64 18.45 -7.94
N SER A 273 13.63 18.48 -7.06
CA SER A 273 13.81 18.33 -5.60
C SER A 273 13.64 16.92 -5.11
N GLY A 274 13.03 16.07 -5.90
CA GLY A 274 12.69 14.71 -5.50
C GLY A 274 12.50 13.77 -6.66
N LEU A 275 12.61 12.51 -6.33
CA LEU A 275 12.35 11.36 -7.18
C LEU A 275 11.28 10.52 -6.51
N ASP A 276 10.37 9.99 -7.30
CA ASP A 276 9.42 8.97 -6.88
C ASP A 276 9.58 7.79 -7.84
N THR A 277 10.10 6.68 -7.32
CA THR A 277 10.39 5.50 -8.14
C THR A 277 9.43 4.38 -7.79
N SER A 278 8.78 3.83 -8.80
CA SER A 278 8.06 2.57 -8.74
C SER A 278 8.85 1.48 -9.44
N LEU A 279 8.79 0.26 -8.92
CA LEU A 279 9.41 -0.92 -9.50
C LEU A 279 8.31 -1.83 -10.06
N VAL A 280 8.35 -2.08 -11.37
CA VAL A 280 7.57 -3.17 -11.98
C VAL A 280 8.43 -4.42 -11.93
N VAL A 281 8.00 -5.41 -11.15
CA VAL A 281 8.78 -6.63 -10.93
C VAL A 281 8.08 -7.82 -11.58
N LYS A 282 8.83 -8.58 -12.36
CA LYS A 282 8.40 -9.83 -13.00
C LYS A 282 9.42 -10.92 -12.75
N ASP A 283 8.98 -12.17 -12.81
CA ASP A 283 9.92 -13.30 -12.86
C ASP A 283 10.07 -13.86 -14.28
N ASP A 284 10.93 -14.84 -14.44
CA ASP A 284 11.17 -15.55 -15.70
C ASP A 284 10.06 -16.53 -16.08
N LEU A 285 9.06 -16.74 -15.22
CA LEU A 285 7.86 -17.53 -15.49
C LEU A 285 6.71 -16.66 -16.00
N GLY A 286 6.85 -15.32 -15.93
CA GLY A 286 5.85 -14.35 -16.37
C GLY A 286 4.92 -13.85 -15.27
N ASN A 287 5.13 -14.23 -13.99
CA ASN A 287 4.40 -13.66 -12.88
C ASN A 287 4.78 -12.19 -12.69
N ILE A 288 3.81 -11.36 -12.33
CA ILE A 288 4.00 -9.95 -11.99
C ILE A 288 3.76 -9.80 -10.51
N TYR A 289 4.63 -9.04 -9.84
CA TYR A 289 4.58 -8.79 -8.41
C TYR A 289 4.33 -7.31 -8.16
N ASP A 290 3.23 -7.00 -7.50
CA ASP A 290 2.90 -5.64 -7.07
C ASP A 290 3.52 -5.37 -5.71
N SER A 291 4.08 -4.16 -5.53
CA SER A 291 4.57 -3.74 -4.22
C SER A 291 3.40 -3.50 -3.27
N THR A 292 3.44 -4.14 -2.11
CA THR A 292 2.44 -3.97 -1.05
C THR A 292 2.73 -2.72 -0.23
N SER A 293 4.03 -2.44 0.03
CA SER A 293 4.46 -1.23 0.73
C SER A 293 5.88 -0.82 0.33
N ALA A 294 6.24 0.43 0.61
CA ALA A 294 7.59 0.93 0.43
C ALA A 294 7.93 1.99 1.48
N SER A 295 9.11 1.88 2.08
CA SER A 295 9.66 2.86 3.01
C SER A 295 11.04 3.30 2.57
N GLY A 296 11.42 4.55 2.88
CA GLY A 296 12.72 5.04 2.47
C GLY A 296 13.22 6.23 3.28
N TYR A 297 14.50 6.49 3.17
CA TYR A 297 15.17 7.61 3.80
C TYR A 297 16.21 8.22 2.89
N ARG A 298 16.54 9.50 3.13
CA ARG A 298 17.56 10.24 2.38
C ARG A 298 18.88 10.26 3.15
N TYR A 299 19.96 9.93 2.47
CA TYR A 299 21.32 10.08 2.96
C TYR A 299 22.16 10.89 1.94
N GLY A 300 22.35 12.17 2.22
CA GLY A 300 22.97 13.10 1.25
C GLY A 300 22.13 13.20 -0.02
N ASP A 301 22.78 12.95 -1.16
CA ASP A 301 22.16 12.99 -2.49
C ASP A 301 21.53 11.64 -2.92
N ILE A 302 21.70 10.62 -2.09
CA ILE A 302 21.15 9.28 -2.34
C ILE A 302 19.88 9.11 -1.51
N ILE A 303 18.83 8.59 -2.13
CA ILE A 303 17.64 8.16 -1.45
C ILE A 303 17.58 6.65 -1.52
N LYS A 304 17.47 6.01 -0.36
CA LYS A 304 17.34 4.56 -0.22
C LYS A 304 15.93 4.18 0.10
N PHE A 305 15.47 3.10 -0.50
CA PHE A 305 14.13 2.54 -0.29
C PHE A 305 14.19 1.04 -0.04
N THR A 306 13.18 0.56 0.67
CA THR A 306 12.79 -0.84 0.72
C THR A 306 11.38 -0.94 0.16
N ALA A 307 11.18 -1.75 -0.86
CA ALA A 307 9.85 -2.10 -1.37
C ALA A 307 9.58 -3.58 -1.07
N THR A 308 8.41 -3.85 -0.52
CA THR A 308 7.94 -5.19 -0.13
C THR A 308 6.97 -5.72 -1.17
N PHE A 309 7.11 -6.97 -1.50
CA PHE A 309 6.29 -7.72 -2.46
C PHE A 309 5.82 -9.03 -1.82
N GLY A 310 4.76 -9.60 -2.36
CA GLY A 310 4.31 -10.93 -2.00
C GLY A 310 5.37 -12.01 -2.29
N LYS A 311 5.09 -13.25 -1.91
CA LYS A 311 6.01 -14.36 -2.09
C LYS A 311 6.43 -14.55 -3.55
N VAL A 312 7.73 -14.71 -3.81
CA VAL A 312 8.23 -15.10 -5.14
C VAL A 312 7.94 -16.57 -5.42
N ASP A 313 7.62 -16.92 -6.68
CA ASP A 313 7.43 -18.31 -7.09
C ASP A 313 8.71 -19.13 -6.85
N GLU A 314 8.58 -20.29 -6.21
CA GLU A 314 9.73 -21.16 -5.86
C GLU A 314 10.50 -21.71 -7.07
N LYS A 315 9.86 -21.70 -8.24
CA LYS A 315 10.47 -22.14 -9.51
C LYS A 315 11.13 -20.99 -10.26
N ALA A 316 10.85 -19.75 -9.88
CA ALA A 316 11.48 -18.60 -10.51
C ALA A 316 13.00 -18.66 -10.30
N THR A 317 13.75 -18.34 -11.35
CA THR A 317 15.21 -18.28 -11.31
C THR A 317 15.75 -16.87 -11.47
N LYS A 318 14.90 -15.93 -11.89
CA LYS A 318 15.26 -14.54 -12.13
C LYS A 318 14.13 -13.60 -11.77
N LEU A 319 14.52 -12.40 -11.34
CA LEU A 319 13.61 -11.24 -11.34
C LEU A 319 14.04 -10.26 -12.42
N ILE A 320 13.07 -9.71 -13.11
CA ILE A 320 13.21 -8.64 -14.11
C ILE A 320 12.55 -7.41 -13.50
N ILE A 321 13.34 -6.41 -13.17
CA ILE A 321 12.93 -5.22 -12.44
C ILE A 321 13.03 -4.02 -13.36
N THR A 322 11.89 -3.40 -13.69
CA THR A 322 11.83 -2.19 -14.52
C THR A 322 11.54 -0.98 -13.64
N PRO A 323 12.53 -0.11 -13.36
CA PRO A 323 12.28 1.12 -12.62
C PRO A 323 11.56 2.15 -13.47
N THR A 324 10.52 2.77 -12.92
CA THR A 324 9.84 3.95 -13.49
C THR A 324 9.96 5.09 -12.51
N VAL A 325 10.54 6.20 -12.93
CA VAL A 325 10.87 7.33 -12.08
C VAL A 325 10.06 8.56 -12.47
N ASN A 326 9.39 9.16 -11.51
CA ASN A 326 8.72 10.44 -11.61
C ASN A 326 9.57 11.53 -10.96
N LEU A 327 9.88 12.60 -11.70
CA LEU A 327 10.62 13.72 -11.18
C LEU A 327 9.69 14.77 -10.56
N LYS A 328 10.04 15.24 -9.35
CA LYS A 328 9.29 16.28 -8.62
C LYS A 328 10.04 17.60 -8.66
N SER A 329 9.38 18.67 -9.16
CA SER A 329 9.98 19.99 -9.33
C SER A 329 10.34 20.69 -8.03
N ASN A 330 11.45 21.43 -8.01
CA ASN A 330 11.89 22.31 -6.92
C ASN A 330 10.98 23.53 -6.67
N ASN A 331 9.99 23.80 -7.53
CA ASN A 331 9.16 25.00 -7.45
C ASN A 331 8.06 24.98 -6.40
N TYR A 332 8.10 24.02 -5.47
CA TYR A 332 7.20 24.03 -4.31
C TYR A 332 7.63 25.10 -3.30
N LYS A 333 7.29 26.36 -3.56
CA LYS A 333 7.34 27.40 -2.54
C LYS A 333 6.11 27.26 -1.65
N SER A 334 6.32 26.79 -0.43
CA SER A 334 5.34 26.96 0.64
C SER A 334 5.09 28.45 0.84
N SER A 335 4.00 28.97 0.27
CA SER A 335 3.58 30.35 0.53
C SER A 335 2.77 30.37 1.81
N ASN A 336 3.37 30.85 2.89
CA ASN A 336 2.68 31.18 4.15
C ASN A 336 1.81 32.45 4.05
N ASN A 337 1.42 32.89 2.86
CA ASN A 337 0.53 34.05 2.69
C ASN A 337 -0.56 33.77 1.68
N GLU A 338 -1.78 33.89 2.16
CA GLU A 338 -3.04 33.83 1.43
C GLU A 338 -3.06 34.77 0.21
N SER A 339 -3.76 34.32 -0.84
CA SER A 339 -4.35 35.07 -1.93
C SER A 339 -3.67 35.13 -3.30
N ASN A 340 -2.64 34.37 -3.63
CA ASN A 340 -2.29 34.17 -5.04
C ASN A 340 -1.61 32.84 -5.31
N VAL A 341 -2.36 31.74 -5.26
CA VAL A 341 -1.91 30.44 -5.76
C VAL A 341 -1.99 30.51 -7.29
N LYS A 342 -0.92 30.96 -7.93
CA LYS A 342 -0.68 30.55 -9.32
C LYS A 342 -0.50 29.04 -9.27
N ASN A 343 -1.34 28.30 -10.01
CA ASN A 343 -1.16 26.89 -10.27
C ASN A 343 0.24 26.68 -10.86
N ASN A 344 1.24 26.41 -10.04
CA ASN A 344 2.50 25.87 -10.52
C ASN A 344 2.18 24.42 -10.88
N GLU A 345 2.02 24.18 -12.14
CA GLU A 345 1.90 22.86 -12.73
C GLU A 345 3.12 22.06 -12.27
N ILE A 346 2.90 21.03 -11.45
CA ILE A 346 3.93 20.03 -11.16
C ILE A 346 4.07 19.26 -12.46
N VAL A 347 5.09 19.58 -13.24
CA VAL A 347 5.42 18.83 -14.45
C VAL A 347 6.08 17.54 -13.95
N LEU A 348 5.36 16.44 -13.99
CA LEU A 348 5.89 15.12 -13.77
C LEU A 348 6.43 14.62 -15.12
N GLU A 349 7.68 14.28 -15.17
CA GLU A 349 8.31 13.59 -16.29
C GLU A 349 8.51 12.13 -15.89
N ASP A 350 7.89 11.20 -16.63
CA ASP A 350 8.03 9.77 -16.41
C ASP A 350 9.25 9.25 -17.18
N ILE A 351 10.23 8.73 -16.47
CA ILE A 351 11.42 8.12 -17.03
C ILE A 351 11.39 6.63 -16.77
N ILE A 352 11.18 5.84 -17.80
CA ILE A 352 11.28 4.37 -17.71
C ILE A 352 12.72 4.00 -18.00
N LEU A 353 13.39 3.36 -17.06
CA LEU A 353 14.75 2.87 -17.17
C LEU A 353 14.77 1.49 -17.83
N ASP A 354 15.96 1.07 -18.27
CA ASP A 354 16.15 -0.29 -18.79
C ASP A 354 16.02 -1.33 -17.67
N ASP A 355 15.58 -2.53 -18.03
CA ASP A 355 15.39 -3.64 -17.11
C ASP A 355 16.68 -4.01 -16.37
N ILE A 356 16.57 -4.23 -15.08
CA ILE A 356 17.61 -4.82 -14.23
C ILE A 356 17.24 -6.28 -14.01
N VAL A 357 18.08 -7.20 -14.50
CA VAL A 357 17.86 -8.65 -14.36
C VAL A 357 18.70 -9.18 -13.21
N VAL A 358 18.06 -9.84 -12.25
CA VAL A 358 18.70 -10.42 -11.07
C VAL A 358 18.48 -11.94 -11.07
N GLU A 359 19.54 -12.72 -11.14
CA GLU A 359 19.50 -14.17 -10.91
C GLU A 359 19.22 -14.42 -9.42
N LEU A 360 18.27 -15.27 -9.10
CA LEU A 360 17.88 -15.56 -7.71
C LEU A 360 18.75 -16.67 -7.10
N ASP A 361 19.32 -16.39 -5.94
CA ASP A 361 19.96 -17.43 -5.12
C ASP A 361 18.90 -18.44 -4.64
N LYS A 362 19.27 -19.75 -4.65
CA LYS A 362 18.40 -20.88 -4.25
C LYS A 362 18.52 -21.18 -2.78
#